data_cb170d41e05b7eb8d256d6b731446f61
#
_entry.id   cb170d41e05b7eb8d256d6b731446f61
#
_cell.length_a   1.000
_cell.length_b   1.000
_cell.length_c   1.000
_cell.angle_alpha   90.00
_cell.angle_beta   90.00
_cell.angle_gamma   90.00
#
_symmetry.space_group_name_H-M   'P 1'
#
loop_
_entity.id
_entity.type
_entity.pdbx_description
1 polymer ?
#
loop_
_entity_poly.entity_id
_entity_poly.type
_entity_poly.pdbx_seq_one_letter_code
_entity_poly.pdbx_strand_id
1 'polypeptide(L)'
;MKQNLKTTKFFAPAKVNLTLHVIGQRKDGLHLLDSLVTFPKIGDTLSFLNSKQHHLSIISNETINIPTDNKNLILKAAGTINNKYSRRILLKKIIPVAAGIGGGSADAAATIRDAISLGYKVSHQDIVKLGADVLACLESQPLRMTGIGDHLNLIDLWPRDGYIVLVNPRVPLATKEVFAALEQKNNNPMPSRLPIFSSFKELVHFVRRHRNDLEETAIKLEPIIKKVLSEICKNKNCLVSRMSGSGPTCFGLFENYSKAHSAKLRLMKDFPNWWVVSSKLTVDKSELSPFNLL
;
A
#
# COMPACT_ATOMS: atom_id res chain seq x y z
N MET A 1 26.94 -12.83 30.30
CA MET A 1 27.10 -12.00 29.09
C MET A 1 25.71 -11.51 28.66
N LYS A 2 25.39 -10.23 28.85
CA LYS A 2 24.15 -9.62 28.28
C LYS A 2 24.37 -9.51 26.75
N GLN A 3 23.79 -10.43 25.99
CA GLN A 3 23.69 -10.22 24.54
C GLN A 3 22.96 -8.89 24.33
N ASN A 4 23.64 -7.90 23.78
CA ASN A 4 23.00 -6.70 23.26
C ASN A 4 22.00 -7.16 22.19
N LEU A 5 20.73 -7.29 22.55
CA LEU A 5 19.63 -7.61 21.66
C LEU A 5 19.43 -6.43 20.71
N LYS A 6 20.20 -6.41 19.62
CA LYS A 6 20.09 -5.36 18.60
C LYS A 6 18.71 -5.48 17.95
N THR A 7 17.82 -4.56 18.28
CA THR A 7 16.51 -4.45 17.67
C THR A 7 16.65 -3.68 16.37
N THR A 8 16.19 -4.26 15.27
CA THR A 8 16.04 -3.55 13.98
C THR A 8 14.59 -3.13 13.80
N LYS A 9 14.37 -1.98 13.16
CA LYS A 9 13.01 -1.49 12.85
C LYS A 9 12.90 -1.16 11.38
N PHE A 10 11.80 -1.59 10.77
CA PHE A 10 11.49 -1.33 9.38
C PHE A 10 10.12 -0.68 9.27
N PHE A 11 10.03 0.32 8.41
CA PHE A 11 8.77 0.93 8.03
C PHE A 11 8.15 0.17 6.84
N ALA A 12 6.87 -0.09 6.92
CA ALA A 12 6.06 -0.79 5.92
C ALA A 12 5.00 0.16 5.35
N PRO A 13 5.33 0.98 4.34
CA PRO A 13 4.43 1.99 3.79
C PRO A 13 3.25 1.36 3.07
N ALA A 14 2.09 2.00 3.15
CA ALA A 14 0.93 1.67 2.34
C ALA A 14 1.27 1.76 0.84
N LYS A 15 0.69 0.88 0.04
CA LYS A 15 0.73 0.93 -1.43
C LYS A 15 -0.55 1.57 -1.94
N VAL A 16 -0.46 2.70 -2.61
CA VAL A 16 -1.62 3.40 -3.17
C VAL A 16 -1.60 3.37 -4.69
N ASN A 17 -2.64 2.81 -5.29
CA ASN A 17 -2.85 2.87 -6.72
C ASN A 17 -3.46 4.24 -7.07
N LEU A 18 -2.69 5.13 -7.66
CA LEU A 18 -3.17 6.44 -8.14
C LEU A 18 -4.06 6.29 -9.37
N THR A 19 -3.77 5.27 -10.20
CA THR A 19 -4.60 4.79 -11.30
C THR A 19 -4.60 3.28 -11.27
N LEU A 20 -5.65 2.64 -11.80
CA LEU A 20 -5.70 1.21 -12.00
C LEU A 20 -6.57 0.89 -13.21
N HIS A 21 -5.95 0.47 -14.30
CA HIS A 21 -6.63 0.01 -15.49
C HIS A 21 -6.64 -1.52 -15.52
N VAL A 22 -7.78 -2.13 -15.76
CA VAL A 22 -7.92 -3.56 -16.02
C VAL A 22 -7.97 -3.74 -17.52
N ILE A 23 -6.89 -4.25 -18.11
CA ILE A 23 -6.64 -4.28 -19.55
C ILE A 23 -6.85 -5.65 -20.18
N GLY A 24 -7.24 -6.63 -19.39
CA GLY A 24 -7.50 -7.99 -19.85
C GLY A 24 -7.71 -8.97 -18.71
N GLN A 25 -8.03 -10.21 -19.09
CA GLN A 25 -8.09 -11.34 -18.17
C GLN A 25 -7.39 -12.55 -18.81
N ARG A 26 -6.52 -13.21 -18.03
CA ARG A 26 -5.85 -14.45 -18.45
C ARG A 26 -6.81 -15.65 -18.37
N LYS A 27 -6.44 -16.75 -19.05
CA LYS A 27 -7.22 -18.02 -19.02
C LYS A 27 -7.34 -18.63 -17.63
N ASP A 28 -6.40 -18.36 -16.73
CA ASP A 28 -6.42 -18.80 -15.34
C ASP A 28 -7.28 -17.89 -14.42
N GLY A 29 -7.95 -16.90 -14.99
CA GLY A 29 -8.85 -15.97 -14.29
C GLY A 29 -8.17 -14.74 -13.69
N LEU A 30 -6.84 -14.64 -13.71
CA LEU A 30 -6.12 -13.47 -13.24
C LEU A 30 -6.29 -12.28 -14.21
N HIS A 31 -6.46 -11.08 -13.64
CA HIS A 31 -6.63 -9.87 -14.44
C HIS A 31 -5.29 -9.25 -14.81
N LEU A 32 -5.20 -8.74 -16.03
CA LEU A 32 -4.06 -7.93 -16.48
C LEU A 32 -4.30 -6.48 -16.10
N LEU A 33 -3.32 -5.89 -15.44
CA LEU A 33 -3.39 -4.56 -14.86
C LEU A 33 -2.40 -3.61 -15.53
N ASP A 34 -2.70 -2.32 -15.45
CA ASP A 34 -1.79 -1.23 -15.74
C ASP A 34 -2.06 -0.10 -14.74
N SER A 35 -1.16 0.11 -13.80
CA SER A 35 -1.40 0.94 -12.62
C SER A 35 -0.20 1.81 -12.29
N LEU A 36 -0.44 3.09 -11.99
CA LEU A 36 0.54 3.99 -11.39
C LEU A 36 0.41 3.93 -9.87
N VAL A 37 1.51 3.59 -9.21
CA VAL A 37 1.53 3.30 -7.78
C VAL A 37 2.49 4.24 -7.06
N THR A 38 2.10 4.67 -5.86
CA THR A 38 2.96 5.42 -4.92
C THR A 38 2.92 4.82 -3.52
N PHE A 39 3.88 5.19 -2.69
CA PHE A 39 4.03 4.72 -1.32
C PHE A 39 4.12 5.93 -0.38
N PRO A 40 2.97 6.42 0.14
CA PRO A 40 2.96 7.56 1.06
C PRO A 40 3.66 7.25 2.38
N LYS A 41 4.06 8.29 3.11
CA LYS A 41 4.64 8.18 4.45
C LYS A 41 3.55 7.85 5.49
N ILE A 42 2.78 6.82 5.21
CA ILE A 42 1.74 6.22 6.06
C ILE A 42 1.96 4.72 6.01
N GLY A 43 2.13 4.07 7.15
CA GLY A 43 2.45 2.65 7.16
C GLY A 43 2.54 2.05 8.54
N ASP A 44 2.78 0.76 8.56
CA ASP A 44 3.02 -0.02 9.76
C ASP A 44 4.50 0.01 10.13
N THR A 45 4.84 -0.44 11.33
CA THR A 45 6.23 -0.55 11.77
C THR A 45 6.47 -1.94 12.33
N LEU A 46 7.52 -2.60 11.84
CA LEU A 46 7.95 -3.89 12.35
C LEU A 46 9.26 -3.74 13.12
N SER A 47 9.32 -4.32 14.30
CA SER A 47 10.54 -4.42 15.10
C SER A 47 10.96 -5.88 15.17
N PHE A 48 12.25 -6.16 14.90
CA PHE A 48 12.79 -7.50 14.82
C PHE A 48 13.88 -7.70 15.88
N LEU A 49 13.78 -8.81 16.63
CA LEU A 49 14.78 -9.25 17.60
C LEU A 49 15.22 -10.67 17.26
N ASN A 50 16.48 -10.97 17.55
CA ASN A 50 16.97 -12.36 17.43
C ASN A 50 16.16 -13.31 18.32
N SER A 51 15.80 -14.45 17.80
CA SER A 51 15.06 -15.49 18.53
C SER A 51 15.44 -16.88 18.00
N LYS A 52 15.16 -17.92 18.78
CA LYS A 52 15.32 -19.31 18.34
C LYS A 52 14.17 -19.81 17.47
N GLN A 53 13.01 -19.15 17.59
CA GLN A 53 11.80 -19.47 16.83
C GLN A 53 11.11 -18.19 16.39
N HIS A 54 10.37 -18.24 15.29
CA HIS A 54 9.50 -17.15 14.90
C HIS A 54 8.40 -16.93 15.93
N HIS A 55 8.19 -15.67 16.30
CA HIS A 55 7.09 -15.25 17.14
C HIS A 55 6.59 -13.91 16.63
N LEU A 56 5.28 -13.80 16.40
CA LEU A 56 4.64 -12.56 15.97
C LEU A 56 3.73 -12.04 17.08
N SER A 57 3.99 -10.81 17.51
CA SER A 57 3.12 -10.04 18.39
C SER A 57 2.60 -8.82 17.63
N ILE A 58 1.35 -8.43 17.87
CA ILE A 58 0.71 -7.34 17.16
C ILE A 58 0.15 -6.33 18.15
N ILE A 59 0.47 -5.05 17.94
CA ILE A 59 -0.16 -3.91 18.59
C ILE A 59 -1.03 -3.23 17.54
N SER A 60 -2.32 -3.19 17.76
CA SER A 60 -3.30 -2.61 16.82
C SER A 60 -4.45 -1.97 17.59
N ASN A 61 -5.02 -0.92 17.01
CA ASN A 61 -6.30 -0.35 17.43
C ASN A 61 -7.48 -0.91 16.62
N GLU A 62 -7.23 -1.91 15.76
CA GLU A 62 -8.27 -2.58 14.98
C GLU A 62 -9.06 -3.54 15.87
N THR A 63 -10.37 -3.61 15.64
CA THR A 63 -11.26 -4.56 16.29
C THR A 63 -11.20 -5.95 15.65
N ILE A 64 -10.66 -6.04 14.43
CA ILE A 64 -10.54 -7.30 13.68
C ILE A 64 -9.35 -8.09 14.23
N ASN A 65 -9.56 -9.37 14.54
CA ASN A 65 -8.49 -10.26 14.95
C ASN A 65 -7.54 -10.53 13.79
N ILE A 66 -6.28 -10.10 13.95
CA ILE A 66 -5.21 -10.32 12.97
C ILE A 66 -4.48 -11.62 13.33
N PRO A 67 -4.40 -12.61 12.42
CA PRO A 67 -3.74 -13.88 12.73
C PRO A 67 -2.27 -13.68 13.16
N THR A 68 -1.83 -14.41 14.17
CA THR A 68 -0.43 -14.46 14.64
C THR A 68 0.24 -15.79 14.32
N ASP A 69 -0.39 -16.61 13.51
CA ASP A 69 0.07 -17.91 13.03
C ASP A 69 0.49 -17.86 11.55
N ASN A 70 0.75 -19.01 10.96
CA ASN A 70 1.19 -19.16 9.56
C ASN A 70 0.17 -18.68 8.51
N LYS A 71 -1.01 -18.22 8.90
CA LYS A 71 -1.95 -17.52 8.00
C LYS A 71 -1.51 -16.08 7.76
N ASN A 72 -0.71 -15.49 8.66
CA ASN A 72 -0.19 -14.14 8.52
C ASN A 72 0.94 -14.09 7.47
N LEU A 73 0.88 -13.10 6.58
CA LEU A 73 1.84 -12.95 5.48
C LEU A 73 3.27 -12.64 5.97
N ILE A 74 3.42 -12.02 7.15
CA ILE A 74 4.72 -11.83 7.83
C ILE A 74 5.40 -13.18 8.08
N LEU A 75 4.68 -14.14 8.68
CA LEU A 75 5.23 -15.45 8.99
C LEU A 75 5.42 -16.31 7.74
N LYS A 76 4.54 -16.16 6.73
CA LYS A 76 4.78 -16.77 5.42
C LYS A 76 6.06 -16.25 4.79
N ALA A 77 6.28 -14.94 4.78
CA ALA A 77 7.50 -14.33 4.27
C ALA A 77 8.75 -14.82 5.04
N ALA A 78 8.68 -14.86 6.37
CA ALA A 78 9.76 -15.41 7.19
C ALA A 78 10.06 -16.88 6.85
N GLY A 79 9.04 -17.68 6.57
CA GLY A 79 9.17 -19.10 6.20
C GLY A 79 9.77 -19.35 4.81
N THR A 80 9.79 -18.36 3.90
CA THR A 80 10.48 -18.47 2.60
C THR A 80 11.98 -18.23 2.70
N ILE A 81 12.45 -17.71 3.84
CA ILE A 81 13.84 -17.41 4.08
C ILE A 81 14.51 -18.67 4.64
N ASN A 82 15.84 -18.76 4.53
CA ASN A 82 16.63 -19.87 5.04
C ASN A 82 16.25 -20.22 6.50
N ASN A 83 16.22 -21.51 6.86
CA ASN A 83 15.89 -22.05 8.19
C ASN A 83 16.71 -21.45 9.37
N LYS A 84 17.83 -20.78 9.09
CA LYS A 84 18.62 -20.06 10.09
C LYS A 84 18.06 -18.67 10.41
N TYR A 85 17.17 -18.11 9.55
CA TYR A 85 16.49 -16.86 9.85
C TYR A 85 15.38 -17.13 10.87
N SER A 86 15.50 -16.54 12.04
CA SER A 86 14.50 -16.69 13.09
C SER A 86 14.40 -15.41 13.92
N ARG A 87 13.20 -14.88 14.07
CA ARG A 87 12.92 -13.55 14.66
C ARG A 87 11.73 -13.56 15.59
N ARG A 88 11.84 -12.82 16.68
CA ARG A 88 10.67 -12.28 17.37
C ARG A 88 10.30 -10.97 16.70
N ILE A 89 9.08 -10.88 16.19
CA ILE A 89 8.57 -9.79 15.39
C ILE A 89 7.46 -9.08 16.17
N LEU A 90 7.58 -7.76 16.33
CA LEU A 90 6.53 -6.92 16.89
C LEU A 90 6.01 -6.01 15.78
N LEU A 91 4.76 -6.23 15.35
CA LEU A 91 4.05 -5.39 14.40
C LEU A 91 3.26 -4.31 15.15
N LYS A 92 3.56 -3.04 14.87
CA LYS A 92 2.67 -1.92 15.21
C LYS A 92 1.81 -1.61 13.99
N LYS A 93 0.56 -2.06 14.03
CA LYS A 93 -0.41 -1.94 12.93
C LYS A 93 -1.12 -0.59 12.97
N ILE A 94 -1.03 0.17 11.91
CA ILE A 94 -1.68 1.47 11.71
C ILE A 94 -2.64 1.41 10.51
N ILE A 95 -2.25 0.67 9.45
CA ILE A 95 -3.07 0.49 8.26
C ILE A 95 -4.24 -0.45 8.60
N PRO A 96 -5.51 -0.09 8.31
CA PRO A 96 -6.64 -0.97 8.52
C PRO A 96 -6.50 -2.30 7.78
N VAL A 97 -7.04 -3.37 8.35
CA VAL A 97 -7.06 -4.69 7.71
C VAL A 97 -8.00 -4.67 6.51
N ALA A 98 -7.64 -5.37 5.44
CA ALA A 98 -8.41 -5.46 4.19
C ALA A 98 -8.73 -4.08 3.56
N ALA A 99 -7.83 -3.12 3.70
CA ALA A 99 -8.03 -1.73 3.29
C ALA A 99 -7.81 -1.45 1.78
N GLY A 100 -7.38 -2.43 0.98
CA GLY A 100 -7.05 -2.22 -0.45
C GLY A 100 -5.78 -1.38 -0.71
N ILE A 101 -4.94 -1.17 0.31
CA ILE A 101 -3.69 -0.38 0.23
C ILE A 101 -2.45 -1.20 0.63
N GLY A 102 -2.50 -2.50 0.43
CA GLY A 102 -1.34 -3.40 0.51
C GLY A 102 -0.69 -3.55 1.89
N GLY A 103 -1.39 -3.28 3.01
CA GLY A 103 -0.79 -3.30 4.35
C GLY A 103 -0.09 -4.62 4.69
N GLY A 104 -0.74 -5.76 4.50
CA GLY A 104 -0.14 -7.07 4.76
C GLY A 104 1.07 -7.38 3.84
N SER A 105 1.01 -6.93 2.57
CA SER A 105 2.12 -7.08 1.63
C SER A 105 3.31 -6.19 2.00
N ALA A 106 3.04 -4.99 2.53
CA ALA A 106 4.07 -4.10 3.05
C ALA A 106 4.75 -4.68 4.30
N ASP A 107 3.97 -5.32 5.19
CA ASP A 107 4.49 -6.00 6.39
C ASP A 107 5.40 -7.18 6.00
N ALA A 108 4.99 -7.98 5.01
CA ALA A 108 5.80 -9.07 4.46
C ALA A 108 7.09 -8.54 3.81
N ALA A 109 7.00 -7.47 3.02
CA ALA A 109 8.14 -6.83 2.39
C ALA A 109 9.14 -6.28 3.44
N ALA A 110 8.66 -5.71 4.55
CA ALA A 110 9.51 -5.28 5.65
C ALA A 110 10.24 -6.47 6.30
N THR A 111 9.60 -7.64 6.40
CA THR A 111 10.21 -8.87 6.90
C THR A 111 11.33 -9.35 5.97
N ILE A 112 11.10 -9.29 4.65
CA ILE A 112 12.13 -9.62 3.65
C ILE A 112 13.30 -8.62 3.72
N ARG A 113 13.03 -7.33 3.91
CA ARG A 113 14.09 -6.30 4.09
C ARG A 113 14.93 -6.57 5.34
N ASP A 114 14.34 -7.00 6.47
CA ASP A 114 15.12 -7.41 7.66
C ASP A 114 16.06 -8.58 7.33
N ALA A 115 15.57 -9.59 6.63
CA ALA A 115 16.40 -10.73 6.23
C ALA A 115 17.56 -10.31 5.30
N ILE A 116 17.28 -9.49 4.28
CA ILE A 116 18.30 -9.00 3.34
C ILE A 116 19.35 -8.16 4.11
N SER A 117 18.96 -7.33 5.08
CA SER A 117 19.88 -6.54 5.89
C SER A 117 20.84 -7.37 6.74
N LEU A 118 20.48 -8.64 7.00
CA LEU A 118 21.29 -9.62 7.71
C LEU A 118 22.11 -10.54 6.76
N GLY A 119 22.06 -10.27 5.45
CA GLY A 119 22.79 -11.04 4.45
C GLY A 119 22.07 -12.29 3.94
N TYR A 120 20.81 -12.53 4.31
CA TYR A 120 20.03 -13.62 3.74
C TYR A 120 19.63 -13.31 2.30
N LYS A 121 19.71 -14.32 1.44
CA LYS A 121 19.20 -14.23 0.06
C LYS A 121 17.76 -14.72 0.02
N VAL A 122 16.90 -13.95 -0.65
CA VAL A 122 15.50 -14.34 -0.92
C VAL A 122 15.31 -14.34 -2.44
N SER A 123 14.80 -15.43 -2.99
CA SER A 123 14.63 -15.54 -4.43
C SER A 123 13.44 -14.71 -4.91
N HIS A 124 13.53 -14.13 -6.10
CA HIS A 124 12.42 -13.42 -6.73
C HIS A 124 11.16 -14.33 -6.84
N GLN A 125 11.35 -15.60 -7.17
CA GLN A 125 10.25 -16.55 -7.29
C GLN A 125 9.50 -16.77 -5.96
N ASP A 126 10.22 -16.81 -4.84
CA ASP A 126 9.59 -16.96 -3.52
C ASP A 126 8.83 -15.71 -3.11
N ILE A 127 9.31 -14.53 -3.48
CA ILE A 127 8.60 -13.27 -3.24
C ILE A 127 7.31 -13.21 -4.06
N VAL A 128 7.35 -13.60 -5.34
CA VAL A 128 6.15 -13.63 -6.22
C VAL A 128 5.09 -14.58 -5.67
N LYS A 129 5.48 -15.74 -5.11
CA LYS A 129 4.55 -16.69 -4.47
C LYS A 129 3.80 -16.10 -3.26
N LEU A 130 4.40 -15.12 -2.57
CA LEU A 130 3.75 -14.40 -1.47
C LEU A 130 2.66 -13.44 -1.97
N GLY A 131 2.77 -12.98 -3.23
CA GLY A 131 1.84 -12.09 -3.89
C GLY A 131 2.55 -10.97 -4.66
N ALA A 132 1.99 -10.57 -5.81
CA ALA A 132 2.54 -9.52 -6.65
C ALA A 132 2.73 -8.18 -5.90
N ASP A 133 1.82 -7.83 -5.02
CA ASP A 133 1.90 -6.62 -4.20
C ASP A 133 3.13 -6.61 -3.25
N VAL A 134 3.66 -7.79 -2.86
CA VAL A 134 4.87 -7.87 -2.01
C VAL A 134 6.09 -7.35 -2.74
N LEU A 135 6.22 -7.65 -4.05
CA LEU A 135 7.30 -7.11 -4.88
C LEU A 135 7.25 -5.58 -4.94
N ALA A 136 6.08 -5.01 -5.22
CA ALA A 136 5.90 -3.57 -5.27
C ALA A 136 6.20 -2.92 -3.92
N CYS A 137 5.75 -3.54 -2.80
CA CYS A 137 6.05 -3.09 -1.45
C CYS A 137 7.54 -3.26 -1.07
N LEU A 138 8.26 -4.18 -1.68
CA LEU A 138 9.70 -4.32 -1.46
C LEU A 138 10.47 -3.14 -2.06
N GLU A 139 10.07 -2.67 -3.24
CA GLU A 139 10.62 -1.46 -3.85
C GLU A 139 10.23 -0.20 -3.06
N SER A 140 8.96 -0.08 -2.65
CA SER A 140 8.40 1.08 -1.93
C SER A 140 8.77 2.43 -2.54
N GLN A 141 8.86 2.48 -3.86
CA GLN A 141 9.14 3.66 -4.67
C GLN A 141 8.02 3.82 -5.70
N PRO A 142 7.78 5.05 -6.21
CA PRO A 142 6.83 5.25 -7.29
C PRO A 142 7.14 4.37 -8.49
N LEU A 143 6.14 3.65 -8.99
CA LEU A 143 6.32 2.70 -10.08
C LEU A 143 5.06 2.55 -10.94
N ARG A 144 5.24 2.09 -12.16
CA ARG A 144 4.18 1.51 -12.99
C ARG A 144 4.17 0.00 -12.80
N MET A 145 3.02 -0.53 -12.45
CA MET A 145 2.81 -1.95 -12.23
C MET A 145 1.94 -2.50 -13.36
N THR A 146 2.42 -3.53 -14.07
CA THR A 146 1.73 -4.16 -15.21
C THR A 146 1.69 -5.68 -15.05
N GLY A 147 1.11 -6.39 -16.04
CA GLY A 147 0.89 -7.82 -15.96
C GLY A 147 -0.19 -8.16 -14.93
N ILE A 148 0.02 -9.17 -14.12
CA ILE A 148 -0.84 -9.49 -12.96
C ILE A 148 -0.43 -8.70 -11.71
N GLY A 149 0.36 -7.63 -11.89
CA GLY A 149 1.02 -6.87 -10.83
C GLY A 149 2.47 -7.27 -10.56
N ASP A 150 3.04 -8.10 -11.40
CA ASP A 150 4.36 -8.72 -11.27
C ASP A 150 5.46 -8.04 -12.10
N HIS A 151 5.09 -7.21 -13.06
CA HIS A 151 6.04 -6.40 -13.83
C HIS A 151 6.08 -4.97 -13.27
N LEU A 152 7.24 -4.59 -12.72
CA LEU A 152 7.45 -3.31 -12.05
C LEU A 152 8.44 -2.45 -12.83
N ASN A 153 8.02 -1.24 -13.20
CA ASN A 153 8.88 -0.23 -13.82
C ASN A 153 8.95 0.98 -12.89
N LEU A 154 10.10 1.21 -12.27
CA LEU A 154 10.33 2.37 -11.41
C LEU A 154 10.19 3.67 -12.19
N ILE A 155 9.72 4.71 -11.53
CA ILE A 155 9.61 6.06 -12.11
C ILE A 155 10.81 6.87 -11.64
N ASP A 156 11.72 7.20 -12.55
CA ASP A 156 12.99 7.86 -12.25
C ASP A 156 12.81 9.28 -11.72
N LEU A 157 11.85 10.01 -12.29
CA LEU A 157 11.55 11.38 -11.87
C LEU A 157 10.14 11.46 -11.28
N TRP A 158 10.08 11.74 -9.97
CA TRP A 158 8.85 11.84 -9.20
C TRP A 158 8.85 13.12 -8.35
N PRO A 159 7.74 13.87 -8.29
CA PRO A 159 7.66 15.08 -7.50
C PRO A 159 7.84 14.80 -6.00
N ARG A 160 8.69 15.59 -5.35
CA ARG A 160 8.94 15.49 -3.91
C ARG A 160 7.91 16.25 -3.07
N ASP A 161 7.22 17.18 -3.68
CA ASP A 161 6.07 17.91 -3.14
C ASP A 161 4.78 17.13 -3.40
N GLY A 162 3.70 17.56 -2.75
CA GLY A 162 2.41 16.89 -2.81
C GLY A 162 2.10 16.07 -1.57
N TYR A 163 0.83 16.09 -1.22
CA TYR A 163 0.29 15.44 -0.03
C TYR A 163 -0.93 14.60 -0.39
N ILE A 164 -1.12 13.57 0.40
CA ILE A 164 -2.23 12.65 0.27
C ILE A 164 -3.01 12.58 1.58
N VAL A 165 -4.33 12.52 1.48
CA VAL A 165 -5.22 12.11 2.57
C VAL A 165 -5.79 10.76 2.21
N LEU A 166 -5.64 9.77 3.08
CA LEU A 166 -6.27 8.46 2.94
C LEU A 166 -7.47 8.39 3.87
N VAL A 167 -8.57 7.85 3.37
CA VAL A 167 -9.83 7.69 4.09
C VAL A 167 -10.35 6.28 3.89
N ASN A 168 -10.56 5.55 4.98
CA ASN A 168 -11.16 4.22 4.97
C ASN A 168 -12.43 4.23 5.85
N PRO A 169 -13.59 3.84 5.32
CA PRO A 169 -14.84 3.82 6.09
C PRO A 169 -14.93 2.66 7.08
N ARG A 170 -13.90 1.81 7.20
CA ARG A 170 -13.83 0.62 8.06
C ARG A 170 -14.91 -0.42 7.79
N VAL A 171 -15.31 -0.54 6.52
CA VAL A 171 -16.16 -1.63 6.04
C VAL A 171 -15.31 -2.70 5.35
N PRO A 172 -15.63 -3.99 5.50
CA PRO A 172 -14.91 -5.04 4.79
C PRO A 172 -15.29 -5.03 3.30
N LEU A 173 -14.30 -5.16 2.42
CA LEU A 173 -14.50 -5.38 1.00
C LEU A 173 -13.40 -6.29 0.47
N ALA A 174 -13.76 -7.50 0.06
CA ALA A 174 -12.80 -8.48 -0.39
C ALA A 174 -12.37 -8.19 -1.84
N THR A 175 -11.07 -8.06 -2.08
CA THR A 175 -10.50 -7.83 -3.43
C THR A 175 -11.04 -8.83 -4.45
N LYS A 176 -11.16 -10.11 -4.07
CA LYS A 176 -11.68 -11.18 -4.93
C LYS A 176 -13.12 -10.91 -5.39
N GLU A 177 -13.97 -10.37 -4.50
CA GLU A 177 -15.37 -10.07 -4.81
C GLU A 177 -15.47 -8.91 -5.82
N VAL A 178 -14.65 -7.87 -5.65
CA VAL A 178 -14.62 -6.72 -6.57
C VAL A 178 -14.18 -7.15 -7.97
N PHE A 179 -13.12 -7.96 -8.07
CA PHE A 179 -12.67 -8.49 -9.36
C PHE A 179 -13.66 -9.47 -9.99
N ALA A 180 -14.34 -10.28 -9.19
CA ALA A 180 -15.36 -11.21 -9.69
C ALA A 180 -16.60 -10.49 -10.23
N ALA A 181 -16.98 -9.37 -9.61
CA ALA A 181 -18.12 -8.55 -10.02
C ALA A 181 -17.79 -7.57 -11.16
N LEU A 182 -16.52 -7.47 -11.59
CA LEU A 182 -16.12 -6.56 -12.67
C LEU A 182 -16.66 -7.03 -14.01
N GLU A 183 -17.51 -6.22 -14.63
CA GLU A 183 -18.12 -6.50 -15.92
C GLU A 183 -17.14 -6.24 -17.09
N GLN A 184 -16.57 -5.02 -17.12
CA GLN A 184 -15.66 -4.58 -18.19
C GLN A 184 -14.20 -4.90 -17.84
N LYS A 185 -13.62 -5.90 -18.53
CA LYS A 185 -12.27 -6.42 -18.25
C LYS A 185 -11.21 -6.04 -19.28
N ASN A 186 -11.62 -5.49 -20.41
CA ASN A 186 -10.76 -5.13 -21.54
C ASN A 186 -10.83 -3.62 -21.78
N ASN A 187 -10.10 -2.85 -20.96
CA ASN A 187 -10.04 -1.41 -21.11
C ASN A 187 -8.70 -0.98 -21.72
N ASN A 188 -8.65 0.25 -22.25
CA ASN A 188 -7.41 0.81 -22.77
C ASN A 188 -6.37 0.98 -21.64
N PRO A 189 -5.09 0.57 -21.88
CA PRO A 189 -4.01 0.83 -20.95
C PRO A 189 -3.70 2.32 -20.85
N MET A 190 -2.85 2.69 -19.89
CA MET A 190 -2.18 3.99 -19.89
C MET A 190 -1.25 4.11 -21.11
N PRO A 191 -0.84 5.33 -21.53
CA PRO A 191 0.15 5.51 -22.59
C PRO A 191 1.38 4.62 -22.39
N SER A 192 1.92 4.05 -23.48
CA SER A 192 3.10 3.17 -23.41
C SER A 192 4.28 3.83 -22.72
N ARG A 193 4.51 5.12 -23.00
CA ARG A 193 5.46 5.97 -22.27
C ARG A 193 4.68 6.88 -21.34
N LEU A 194 5.01 6.81 -20.06
CA LEU A 194 4.51 7.78 -19.08
C LEU A 194 5.22 9.14 -19.32
N PRO A 195 4.51 10.26 -19.06
CA PRO A 195 5.17 11.57 -19.06
C PRO A 195 6.20 11.64 -17.94
N ILE A 196 7.10 12.59 -18.05
CA ILE A 196 8.02 12.96 -16.97
C ILE A 196 7.21 13.72 -15.93
N PHE A 197 7.22 13.27 -14.69
CA PHE A 197 6.55 13.96 -13.58
C PHE A 197 7.49 14.92 -12.87
N SER A 198 7.87 16.00 -13.55
CA SER A 198 8.79 17.01 -13.01
C SER A 198 8.17 17.88 -11.91
N SER A 199 6.84 17.90 -11.82
CA SER A 199 6.09 18.63 -10.81
C SER A 199 4.84 17.86 -10.33
N PHE A 200 4.40 18.16 -9.12
CA PHE A 200 3.16 17.62 -8.59
C PHE A 200 1.93 17.99 -9.44
N LYS A 201 1.94 19.16 -10.08
CA LYS A 201 0.88 19.59 -10.99
C LYS A 201 0.76 18.67 -12.20
N GLU A 202 1.87 18.25 -12.79
CA GLU A 202 1.88 17.30 -13.92
C GLU A 202 1.37 15.92 -13.49
N LEU A 203 1.78 15.43 -12.33
CA LEU A 203 1.26 14.19 -11.77
C LEU A 203 -0.25 14.26 -11.55
N VAL A 204 -0.76 15.33 -10.95
CA VAL A 204 -2.20 15.56 -10.74
C VAL A 204 -2.94 15.59 -12.06
N HIS A 205 -2.38 16.29 -13.06
CA HIS A 205 -2.99 16.34 -14.41
C HIS A 205 -3.08 14.94 -15.02
N PHE A 206 -2.01 14.15 -14.94
CA PHE A 206 -2.01 12.77 -15.41
C PHE A 206 -3.04 11.92 -14.68
N VAL A 207 -3.03 11.93 -13.34
CA VAL A 207 -3.97 11.12 -12.53
C VAL A 207 -5.43 11.48 -12.85
N ARG A 208 -5.77 12.75 -13.06
CA ARG A 208 -7.13 13.19 -13.42
C ARG A 208 -7.65 12.60 -14.72
N ARG A 209 -6.76 12.39 -15.71
CA ARG A 209 -7.10 11.87 -17.03
C ARG A 209 -7.19 10.34 -17.09
N HIS A 210 -6.80 9.68 -16.02
CA HIS A 210 -6.83 8.23 -15.90
C HIS A 210 -7.82 7.82 -14.80
N ARG A 211 -8.08 6.53 -14.64
CA ARG A 211 -9.17 5.99 -13.85
C ARG A 211 -8.72 4.86 -12.91
N ASN A 212 -9.63 4.42 -12.06
CA ASN A 212 -9.58 3.12 -11.41
C ASN A 212 -10.79 2.30 -11.90
N ASP A 213 -10.55 1.30 -12.73
CA ASP A 213 -11.63 0.49 -13.34
C ASP A 213 -12.42 -0.34 -12.32
N LEU A 214 -11.90 -0.50 -11.10
CA LEU A 214 -12.58 -1.19 -10.01
C LEU A 214 -13.52 -0.28 -9.20
N GLU A 215 -13.41 1.05 -9.34
CA GLU A 215 -14.10 2.03 -8.46
C GLU A 215 -15.62 1.91 -8.56
N GLU A 216 -16.19 1.88 -9.77
CA GLU A 216 -17.64 1.77 -9.95
C GLU A 216 -18.18 0.43 -9.45
N THR A 217 -17.46 -0.66 -9.69
CA THR A 217 -17.83 -1.98 -9.19
C THR A 217 -17.79 -2.03 -7.66
N ALA A 218 -16.75 -1.47 -7.05
CA ALA A 218 -16.64 -1.39 -5.60
C ALA A 218 -17.76 -0.52 -4.99
N ILE A 219 -18.15 0.58 -5.65
CA ILE A 219 -19.29 1.42 -5.21
C ILE A 219 -20.62 0.66 -5.29
N LYS A 220 -20.82 -0.19 -6.31
CA LYS A 220 -22.02 -1.03 -6.40
C LYS A 220 -22.09 -2.02 -5.24
N LEU A 221 -20.95 -2.61 -4.83
CA LEU A 221 -20.88 -3.55 -3.72
C LEU A 221 -20.97 -2.85 -2.36
N GLU A 222 -20.28 -1.71 -2.21
CA GLU A 222 -20.20 -0.93 -0.98
C GLU A 222 -20.48 0.56 -1.24
N PRO A 223 -21.75 0.99 -1.23
CA PRO A 223 -22.15 2.38 -1.57
C PRO A 223 -21.51 3.47 -0.69
N ILE A 224 -21.04 3.12 0.51
CA ILE A 224 -20.32 4.05 1.39
C ILE A 224 -19.07 4.64 0.72
N ILE A 225 -18.44 3.93 -0.22
CA ILE A 225 -17.28 4.40 -0.97
C ILE A 225 -17.60 5.68 -1.74
N LYS A 226 -18.79 5.75 -2.37
CA LYS A 226 -19.27 6.96 -3.05
C LYS A 226 -19.37 8.15 -2.10
N LYS A 227 -19.85 7.91 -0.87
CA LYS A 227 -19.90 8.95 0.18
C LYS A 227 -18.49 9.40 0.55
N VAL A 228 -17.56 8.50 0.76
CA VAL A 228 -16.16 8.83 1.08
C VAL A 228 -15.54 9.69 -0.02
N LEU A 229 -15.67 9.31 -1.29
CA LEU A 229 -15.18 10.07 -2.44
C LEU A 229 -15.77 11.48 -2.50
N SER A 230 -17.10 11.60 -2.32
CA SER A 230 -17.79 12.88 -2.28
C SER A 230 -17.30 13.77 -1.13
N GLU A 231 -17.13 13.21 0.07
CA GLU A 231 -16.66 13.96 1.22
C GLU A 231 -15.21 14.42 1.09
N ILE A 232 -14.35 13.64 0.48
CA ILE A 232 -12.99 14.07 0.12
C ILE A 232 -13.06 15.24 -0.89
N CYS A 233 -13.88 15.11 -1.92
CA CYS A 233 -14.02 16.09 -3.01
C CYS A 233 -14.59 17.45 -2.52
N LYS A 234 -15.44 17.46 -1.50
CA LYS A 234 -15.99 18.70 -0.90
C LYS A 234 -14.92 19.63 -0.32
N ASN A 235 -13.71 19.14 -0.08
CA ASN A 235 -12.61 20.04 0.31
C ASN A 235 -12.16 20.86 -0.90
N LYS A 236 -12.34 22.18 -0.83
CA LYS A 236 -12.02 23.14 -1.93
C LYS A 236 -10.61 23.00 -2.51
N ASN A 237 -9.67 22.48 -1.71
CA ASN A 237 -8.27 22.29 -2.10
C ASN A 237 -7.96 20.86 -2.55
N CYS A 238 -8.96 19.97 -2.64
CA CYS A 238 -8.80 18.63 -3.14
C CYS A 238 -8.58 18.66 -4.66
N LEU A 239 -7.46 18.17 -5.11
CA LEU A 239 -7.10 18.19 -6.54
C LEU A 239 -7.59 16.92 -7.26
N VAL A 240 -7.62 15.78 -6.56
CA VAL A 240 -8.13 14.50 -7.05
C VAL A 240 -8.78 13.78 -5.88
N SER A 241 -9.92 13.13 -6.10
CA SER A 241 -10.52 12.15 -5.18
C SER A 241 -10.73 10.85 -5.93
N ARG A 242 -10.22 9.73 -5.41
CA ARG A 242 -10.30 8.41 -6.06
C ARG A 242 -10.13 7.27 -5.06
N MET A 243 -10.67 6.09 -5.40
CA MET A 243 -10.44 4.85 -4.66
C MET A 243 -9.07 4.25 -5.03
N SER A 244 -8.36 3.68 -4.07
CA SER A 244 -7.12 2.94 -4.29
C SER A 244 -7.37 1.45 -4.41
N GLY A 245 -6.77 0.82 -5.42
CA GLY A 245 -6.88 -0.63 -5.61
C GLY A 245 -8.34 -1.07 -5.76
N SER A 246 -8.69 -2.14 -5.08
CA SER A 246 -10.07 -2.65 -4.98
C SER A 246 -10.91 -1.97 -3.89
N GLY A 247 -10.37 -0.97 -3.19
CA GLY A 247 -11.03 -0.30 -2.09
C GLY A 247 -10.98 -1.08 -0.76
N PRO A 248 -11.73 -0.65 0.27
CA PRO A 248 -12.60 0.52 0.28
C PRO A 248 -11.86 1.84 0.57
N THR A 249 -10.52 1.85 0.69
CA THR A 249 -9.76 3.08 0.93
C THR A 249 -9.83 4.01 -0.27
N CYS A 250 -10.20 5.26 -0.02
CA CYS A 250 -10.13 6.35 -0.99
C CYS A 250 -9.02 7.32 -0.61
N PHE A 251 -8.55 8.09 -1.58
CA PHE A 251 -7.57 9.12 -1.35
C PHE A 251 -7.97 10.46 -1.95
N GLY A 252 -7.42 11.52 -1.35
CA GLY A 252 -7.43 12.87 -1.91
C GLY A 252 -6.01 13.38 -2.09
N LEU A 253 -5.72 14.05 -3.23
CA LEU A 253 -4.43 14.69 -3.47
C LEU A 253 -4.52 16.19 -3.17
N PHE A 254 -3.49 16.72 -2.51
CA PHE A 254 -3.40 18.10 -2.05
C PHE A 254 -2.00 18.66 -2.33
N GLU A 255 -1.94 19.95 -2.62
CA GLU A 255 -0.69 20.63 -2.99
C GLU A 255 0.32 20.72 -1.83
N ASN A 256 -0.17 20.94 -0.60
CA ASN A 256 0.69 21.15 0.55
C ASN A 256 0.11 20.58 1.84
N TYR A 257 0.96 20.55 2.89
CA TYR A 257 0.62 20.02 4.19
C TYR A 257 -0.63 20.68 4.81
N SER A 258 -0.71 22.01 4.81
CA SER A 258 -1.81 22.74 5.45
C SER A 258 -3.16 22.37 4.86
N LYS A 259 -3.26 22.27 3.52
CA LYS A 259 -4.47 21.88 2.80
C LYS A 259 -4.89 20.44 3.10
N ALA A 260 -3.92 19.51 3.09
CA ALA A 260 -4.17 18.11 3.42
C ALA A 260 -4.56 17.93 4.90
N HIS A 261 -3.87 18.61 5.81
CA HIS A 261 -4.14 18.55 7.25
C HIS A 261 -5.52 19.09 7.60
N SER A 262 -5.92 20.24 7.03
CA SER A 262 -7.25 20.80 7.20
C SER A 262 -8.35 19.84 6.71
N ALA A 263 -8.15 19.21 5.55
CA ALA A 263 -9.06 18.20 5.03
C ALA A 263 -9.18 16.99 5.96
N LYS A 264 -8.04 16.48 6.46
CA LYS A 264 -8.01 15.41 7.45
C LYS A 264 -8.80 15.77 8.70
N LEU A 265 -8.57 16.95 9.31
CA LEU A 265 -9.24 17.35 10.54
C LEU A 265 -10.75 17.47 10.35
N ARG A 266 -11.21 18.05 9.23
CA ARG A 266 -12.63 18.11 8.90
C ARG A 266 -13.23 16.71 8.80
N LEU A 267 -12.61 15.82 8.03
CA LEU A 267 -13.11 14.46 7.83
C LEU A 267 -13.15 13.64 9.14
N MET A 268 -12.15 13.79 10.00
CA MET A 268 -12.15 13.14 11.32
C MET A 268 -13.24 13.66 12.24
N LYS A 269 -13.54 14.96 12.19
CA LYS A 269 -14.62 15.59 12.97
C LYS A 269 -15.98 15.11 12.49
N ASP A 270 -16.21 15.14 11.17
CA ASP A 270 -17.53 14.87 10.58
C ASP A 270 -17.83 13.34 10.54
N PHE A 271 -16.77 12.51 10.50
CA PHE A 271 -16.88 11.06 10.38
C PHE A 271 -15.92 10.35 11.36
N PRO A 272 -16.15 10.39 12.67
CA PRO A 272 -15.23 9.89 13.70
C PRO A 272 -14.94 8.39 13.62
N ASN A 273 -15.82 7.61 12.99
CA ASN A 273 -15.64 6.17 12.79
C ASN A 273 -14.76 5.83 11.56
N TRP A 274 -14.45 6.80 10.71
CA TRP A 274 -13.56 6.56 9.59
C TRP A 274 -12.10 6.62 10.02
N TRP A 275 -11.28 5.81 9.41
CA TRP A 275 -9.83 5.97 9.51
C TRP A 275 -9.39 7.05 8.53
N VAL A 276 -8.81 8.13 9.02
CA VAL A 276 -8.38 9.28 8.22
C VAL A 276 -6.97 9.68 8.60
N VAL A 277 -6.07 9.67 7.64
CA VAL A 277 -4.67 10.07 7.81
C VAL A 277 -4.20 10.94 6.67
N SER A 278 -3.18 11.75 6.90
CA SER A 278 -2.55 12.57 5.86
C SER A 278 -1.04 12.52 5.96
N SER A 279 -0.34 12.54 4.84
CA SER A 279 1.11 12.59 4.79
C SER A 279 1.64 13.15 3.46
N LYS A 280 2.98 13.20 3.32
CA LYS A 280 3.63 13.29 2.02
C LYS A 280 3.19 12.14 1.13
N LEU A 281 3.11 12.42 -0.18
CA LEU A 281 2.66 11.48 -1.20
C LEU A 281 3.59 10.27 -1.35
N THR A 282 4.87 10.43 -1.02
CA THR A 282 5.88 9.38 -1.16
C THR A 282 6.80 9.38 0.05
N VAL A 283 7.15 8.19 0.54
CA VAL A 283 8.16 7.98 1.57
C VAL A 283 9.57 8.10 0.95
N ASP A 284 10.53 8.62 1.68
CA ASP A 284 11.92 8.59 1.26
C ASP A 284 12.51 7.19 1.47
N LYS A 285 13.35 6.73 0.54
CA LYS A 285 13.97 5.39 0.59
C LYS A 285 14.79 5.17 1.86
N SER A 286 15.42 6.22 2.36
CA SER A 286 16.17 6.21 3.63
C SER A 286 15.30 5.90 4.85
N GLU A 287 14.00 6.12 4.77
CA GLU A 287 13.06 5.87 5.87
C GLU A 287 12.56 4.40 5.93
N LEU A 288 12.85 3.61 4.90
CA LEU A 288 12.41 2.21 4.81
C LEU A 288 13.28 1.25 5.60
N SER A 289 14.55 1.58 5.78
CA SER A 289 15.54 0.75 6.48
C SER A 289 15.79 1.28 7.88
N PRO A 290 16.22 0.41 8.81
CA PRO A 290 16.78 0.92 10.03
C PRO A 290 17.94 1.83 9.63
N PHE A 291 17.91 3.06 10.07
CA PHE A 291 19.09 3.91 10.01
C PHE A 291 20.28 3.08 10.46
N ASN A 292 21.37 3.17 9.69
CA ASN A 292 22.68 2.84 10.19
C ASN A 292 22.87 3.59 11.51
N LEU A 293 22.53 2.93 12.61
CA LEU A 293 23.07 3.25 13.91
C LEU A 293 24.51 2.72 13.85
N LEU A 294 25.34 3.46 13.11
CA LEU A 294 26.77 3.48 13.33
C LEU A 294 27.03 4.37 14.55
#